data_2d9e971a650cc93f123692d9d1e6948b
#
_entry.id   2d9e971a650cc93f123692d9d1e6948b
#
_cell.length_a   1.000
_cell.length_b   1.000
_cell.length_c   1.000
_cell.angle_alpha   90.00
_cell.angle_beta   90.00
_cell.angle_gamma   90.00
#
_symmetry.space_group_name_H-M   'P 1'
#
loop_
_entity.id
_entity.type
_entity.pdbx_description
1 polymer ?
#
loop_
_entity_poly.entity_id
_entity_poly.type
_entity_poly.pdbx_seq_one_letter_code
_entity_poly.pdbx_strand_id
1 'polypeptide(L)'
;MLFQVVHTHTSDNCPARSPEQTKSFSNWWQSLKKTSGLKVLAGYVSPLDHTFYITVETDDYSTLTRALGTLMSFGTGRIIPVLTLDQQIPIVEAGAYRSSK
;
A
#
# COMPACT_ATOMS: atom_id res chain seq x y z
N MET A 1 -5.10 0.66 -12.19
CA MET A 1 -4.23 -0.44 -11.74
C MET A 1 -4.34 -0.61 -10.23
N LEU A 2 -4.16 -1.81 -9.79
CA LEU A 2 -4.25 -2.18 -8.39
C LEU A 2 -2.85 -2.36 -7.81
N PHE A 3 -2.61 -1.81 -6.62
CA PHE A 3 -1.30 -1.88 -5.96
C PHE A 3 -1.47 -2.30 -4.52
N GLN A 4 -0.54 -3.14 -4.06
CA GLN A 4 -0.40 -3.48 -2.65
C GLN A 4 0.81 -2.73 -2.10
N VAL A 5 0.57 -1.89 -1.11
CA VAL A 5 1.62 -1.15 -0.41
C VAL A 5 1.94 -1.88 0.87
N VAL A 6 3.22 -2.16 1.08
CA VAL A 6 3.71 -2.81 2.31
C VAL A 6 4.75 -1.88 2.91
N HIS A 7 4.49 -1.38 4.11
CA HIS A 7 5.37 -0.43 4.80
C HIS A 7 5.76 -0.98 6.16
N THR A 8 7.05 -0.99 6.44
CA THR A 8 7.59 -1.45 7.72
C THR A 8 8.43 -0.33 8.33
N HIS A 9 8.29 -0.13 9.64
CA HIS A 9 9.08 0.84 10.40
C HIS A 9 9.57 0.18 11.69
N THR A 10 10.58 0.80 12.32
CA THR A 10 11.09 0.32 13.59
C THR A 10 10.22 0.82 14.74
N SER A 11 10.39 0.22 15.93
CA SER A 11 9.67 0.65 17.12
C SER A 11 9.99 2.11 17.48
N ASP A 12 11.20 2.57 17.17
CA ASP A 12 11.62 3.95 17.44
C ASP A 12 10.86 4.96 16.56
N ASN A 13 10.42 4.55 15.40
CA ASN A 13 9.71 5.40 14.44
C ASN A 13 8.22 5.12 14.38
N CYS A 14 7.70 4.30 15.27
CA CYS A 14 6.30 3.91 15.25
C CYS A 14 5.39 5.12 15.51
N PRO A 15 4.34 5.32 14.68
CA PRO A 15 3.38 6.40 14.92
C PRO A 15 2.71 6.36 16.29
N ALA A 16 2.65 5.20 16.92
CA ALA A 16 2.08 5.07 18.27
C ALA A 16 2.98 5.60 19.37
N ARG A 17 4.21 5.99 19.05
CA ARG A 17 5.23 6.36 20.05
C ARG A 17 4.91 7.65 20.79
N SER A 18 4.25 8.60 20.14
CA SER A 18 3.88 9.86 20.79
C SER A 18 2.51 10.33 20.28
N PRO A 19 1.80 11.15 21.08
CA PRO A 19 0.53 11.72 20.61
C PRO A 19 0.66 12.53 19.33
N GLU A 20 1.79 13.23 19.16
CA GLU A 20 2.04 14.04 17.96
C GLU A 20 2.21 13.19 16.73
N GLN A 21 2.99 12.11 16.84
CA GLN A 21 3.19 11.16 15.72
C GLN A 21 1.88 10.46 15.35
N THR A 22 1.09 10.08 16.35
CA THR A 22 -0.20 9.44 16.13
C THR A 22 -1.14 10.39 15.37
N LYS A 23 -1.19 11.65 15.78
CA LYS A 23 -2.05 12.65 15.13
C LYS A 23 -1.61 12.89 13.69
N SER A 24 -0.31 13.03 13.48
CA SER A 24 0.26 13.24 12.16
C SER A 24 -0.07 12.07 11.22
N PHE A 25 0.08 10.85 11.72
CA PHE A 25 -0.26 9.65 10.95
C PHE A 25 -1.76 9.59 10.64
N SER A 26 -2.59 9.86 11.63
CA SER A 26 -4.05 9.87 11.45
C SER A 26 -4.48 10.88 10.39
N ASN A 27 -3.91 12.07 10.42
CA ASN A 27 -4.18 13.11 9.42
C ASN A 27 -3.74 12.66 8.02
N TRP A 28 -2.56 12.04 7.93
CA TRP A 28 -2.08 11.50 6.65
C TRP A 28 -3.02 10.44 6.10
N TRP A 29 -3.47 9.51 6.96
CA TRP A 29 -4.39 8.45 6.55
C TRP A 29 -5.70 9.02 6.02
N GLN A 30 -6.26 10.01 6.69
CA GLN A 30 -7.48 10.66 6.23
C GLN A 30 -7.26 11.39 4.90
N SER A 31 -6.11 12.04 4.75
CA SER A 31 -5.74 12.72 3.49
C SER A 31 -5.57 11.73 2.35
N LEU A 32 -4.95 10.58 2.62
CA LEU A 32 -4.78 9.54 1.61
C LEU A 32 -6.12 9.10 1.05
N LYS A 33 -7.08 8.87 1.92
CA LYS A 33 -8.42 8.42 1.52
C LYS A 33 -9.19 9.46 0.70
N LYS A 34 -8.76 10.72 0.75
CA LYS A 34 -9.38 11.83 0.02
C LYS A 34 -8.58 12.28 -1.19
N THR A 35 -7.46 11.64 -1.48
CA THR A 35 -6.60 12.03 -2.59
C THR A 35 -7.30 11.77 -3.92
N SER A 36 -7.39 12.80 -4.75
CA SER A 36 -7.98 12.69 -6.08
C SER A 36 -7.16 11.75 -6.96
N GLY A 37 -7.85 10.90 -7.70
CA GLY A 37 -7.19 9.95 -8.61
C GLY A 37 -6.65 8.69 -7.92
N LEU A 38 -6.93 8.54 -6.62
CA LEU A 38 -6.45 7.41 -5.85
C LEU A 38 -7.60 6.87 -5.00
N LYS A 39 -7.84 5.57 -5.08
CA LYS A 39 -8.89 4.92 -4.32
C LYS A 39 -8.27 3.93 -3.34
N VAL A 40 -8.45 4.18 -2.05
CA VAL A 40 -8.01 3.25 -1.01
C VAL A 40 -9.09 2.20 -0.82
N LEU A 41 -8.73 0.94 -1.09
CA LEU A 41 -9.67 -0.18 -0.99
C LEU A 41 -9.62 -0.85 0.36
N ALA A 42 -8.45 -0.88 0.99
CA ALA A 42 -8.27 -1.52 2.29
C ALA A 42 -7.02 -0.99 2.97
N GLY A 43 -7.00 -1.02 4.29
CA GLY A 43 -5.83 -0.70 5.07
C GLY A 43 -5.81 -1.58 6.31
N TYR A 44 -4.68 -2.27 6.51
CA TYR A 44 -4.49 -3.16 7.65
C TYR A 44 -3.15 -2.89 8.29
N VAL A 45 -3.03 -3.23 9.55
CA VAL A 45 -1.77 -3.15 10.28
C VAL A 45 -1.52 -4.45 11.01
N SER A 46 -0.27 -4.90 10.98
CA SER A 46 0.22 -5.94 11.89
C SER A 46 0.98 -5.20 12.99
N PRO A 47 0.35 -4.98 14.17
CA PRO A 47 0.94 -4.11 15.19
C PRO A 47 2.28 -4.60 15.72
N LEU A 48 2.44 -5.91 15.89
CA LEU A 48 3.66 -6.46 16.44
C LEU A 48 4.82 -6.44 15.45
N ASP A 49 4.51 -6.46 14.16
CA ASP A 49 5.53 -6.37 13.10
C ASP A 49 5.79 -4.95 12.62
N HIS A 50 5.08 -3.97 13.16
CA HIS A 50 5.16 -2.57 12.72
C HIS A 50 5.02 -2.43 11.20
N THR A 51 4.06 -3.16 10.62
CA THR A 51 3.88 -3.23 9.17
C THR A 51 2.47 -2.83 8.79
N PHE A 52 2.35 -1.94 7.80
CA PHE A 52 1.07 -1.56 7.22
C PHE A 52 0.89 -2.24 5.86
N TYR A 53 -0.33 -2.65 5.57
CA TYR A 53 -0.74 -3.24 4.30
C TYR A 53 -1.88 -2.39 3.76
N ILE A 54 -1.65 -1.68 2.66
CA ILE A 54 -2.64 -0.77 2.09
C ILE A 54 -2.86 -1.16 0.63
N THR A 55 -4.12 -1.42 0.27
CA THR A 55 -4.49 -1.74 -1.10
C THR A 55 -5.10 -0.50 -1.74
N VAL A 56 -4.54 -0.08 -2.86
CA VAL A 56 -5.00 1.12 -3.55
C VAL A 56 -5.19 0.86 -5.04
N GLU A 57 -6.10 1.61 -5.63
CA GLU A 57 -6.33 1.60 -7.07
C GLU A 57 -6.05 2.99 -7.61
N THR A 58 -5.25 3.06 -8.65
CA THR A 58 -4.97 4.31 -9.36
C THR A 58 -4.44 4.00 -10.75
N ASP A 59 -4.66 4.93 -11.69
CA ASP A 59 -4.06 4.86 -13.02
C ASP A 59 -2.79 5.71 -13.11
N ASP A 60 -2.47 6.44 -12.03
CA ASP A 60 -1.31 7.33 -12.01
C ASP A 60 -0.38 6.93 -10.87
N TYR A 61 0.66 6.19 -11.21
CA TYR A 61 1.66 5.74 -10.24
C TYR A 61 2.36 6.91 -9.54
N SER A 62 2.56 8.02 -10.25
CA SER A 62 3.21 9.18 -9.65
C SER A 62 2.37 9.81 -8.55
N THR A 63 1.05 9.81 -8.70
CA THR A 63 0.14 10.25 -7.64
C THR A 63 0.31 9.38 -6.40
N LEU A 64 0.40 8.06 -6.60
CA LEU A 64 0.57 7.11 -5.50
C LEU A 64 1.89 7.36 -4.77
N THR A 65 2.99 7.48 -5.49
CA THR A 65 4.31 7.69 -4.86
C THR A 65 4.37 8.99 -4.07
N ARG A 66 3.75 10.06 -4.59
CA ARG A 66 3.69 11.33 -3.86
C ARG A 66 2.86 11.21 -2.58
N ALA A 67 1.73 10.52 -2.66
CA ALA A 67 0.84 10.34 -1.51
C ALA A 67 1.48 9.49 -0.41
N LEU A 68 2.40 8.60 -0.77
CA LEU A 68 3.07 7.71 0.18
C LEU A 68 4.37 8.30 0.74
N GLY A 69 4.75 9.53 0.32
CA GLY A 69 6.00 10.14 0.76
C GLY A 69 6.15 10.22 2.28
N THR A 70 5.08 10.45 3.00
CA THR A 70 5.09 10.49 4.46
C THR A 70 5.56 9.16 5.07
N LEU A 71 5.09 8.03 4.52
CA LEU A 71 5.51 6.71 5.01
C LEU A 71 7.00 6.49 4.79
N MET A 72 7.53 6.98 3.67
CA MET A 72 8.95 6.81 3.36
C MET A 72 9.85 7.61 4.29
N SER A 73 9.32 8.61 4.98
CA SER A 73 10.12 9.44 5.88
C SER A 73 10.45 8.74 7.21
N PHE A 74 9.72 7.69 7.58
CA PHE A 74 9.96 7.01 8.86
C PHE A 74 10.04 5.49 8.76
N GLY A 75 10.14 4.97 7.55
CA GLY A 75 10.24 3.52 7.36
C GLY A 75 10.62 3.17 5.94
N THR A 76 10.48 1.90 5.61
CA THR A 76 10.72 1.37 4.26
C THR A 76 9.42 0.81 3.71
N GLY A 77 9.31 0.79 2.39
CA GLY A 77 8.10 0.30 1.79
C GLY A 77 8.32 -0.29 0.41
N ARG A 78 7.35 -1.09 0.00
CA ARG A 78 7.27 -1.62 -1.35
C ARG A 78 5.89 -1.32 -1.90
N ILE A 79 5.84 -1.00 -3.17
CA ILE A 79 4.59 -0.83 -3.91
C ILE A 79 4.59 -1.93 -4.97
N ILE A 80 3.66 -2.85 -4.84
CA ILE A 80 3.61 -4.06 -5.67
C ILE A 80 2.37 -3.99 -6.54
N PRO A 81 2.51 -3.96 -7.89
CA PRO A 81 1.35 -4.07 -8.76
C PRO A 81 0.77 -5.46 -8.61
N VAL A 82 -0.54 -5.53 -8.48
CA VAL A 82 -1.24 -6.80 -8.27
C VAL A 82 -2.46 -6.87 -9.17
N LEU A 83 -2.93 -8.11 -9.40
CA LEU A 83 -4.21 -8.40 -10.03
C LEU A 83 -5.07 -9.10 -9.01
N THR A 84 -6.38 -9.00 -9.16
CA THR A 84 -7.26 -9.89 -8.40
C THR A 84 -7.09 -11.31 -8.91
N LEU A 85 -7.44 -12.30 -8.08
CA LEU A 85 -7.41 -13.68 -8.55
C LEU A 85 -8.39 -13.88 -9.73
N ASP A 86 -9.52 -13.19 -9.69
CA ASP A 86 -10.50 -13.28 -10.78
C ASP A 86 -9.95 -12.74 -12.11
N GLN A 87 -9.04 -11.74 -12.05
CA GLN A 87 -8.36 -11.25 -13.24
C GLN A 87 -7.27 -12.21 -13.70
N GLN A 88 -6.58 -12.86 -12.78
CA GLN A 88 -5.45 -13.73 -13.08
C GLN A 88 -5.88 -15.11 -13.59
N ILE A 89 -6.98 -15.66 -13.06
CA ILE A 89 -7.43 -17.01 -13.42
C ILE A 89 -7.60 -17.20 -14.91
N PRO A 90 -8.27 -16.31 -15.68
CA PRO A 90 -8.38 -16.47 -17.12
C PRO A 90 -7.03 -16.48 -17.84
N ILE A 91 -6.05 -15.73 -17.32
CA ILE A 91 -4.70 -15.69 -17.89
C ILE A 91 -4.03 -17.06 -17.75
N VAL A 92 -4.15 -17.64 -16.56
CA VAL A 92 -3.60 -18.99 -16.27
C VAL A 92 -4.33 -20.03 -17.09
N GLU A 93 -5.65 -19.96 -17.18
CA GLU A 93 -6.45 -20.90 -17.97
C GLU A 93 -6.11 -20.85 -19.46
N ALA A 94 -5.75 -19.67 -19.96
CA ALA A 94 -5.29 -19.51 -21.34
C ALA A 94 -3.89 -20.07 -21.58
N GLY A 95 -3.22 -20.56 -20.55
CA GLY A 95 -1.93 -21.23 -20.68
C GLY A 95 -0.72 -20.31 -20.67
N ALA A 96 -0.84 -19.08 -20.16
CA ALA A 96 0.24 -18.10 -20.20
C ALA A 96 1.53 -18.57 -19.50
N TYR A 97 1.41 -19.45 -18.51
CA TYR A 97 2.54 -19.94 -17.72
C TYR A 97 2.89 -21.39 -18.03
N ARG A 98 2.28 -21.99 -19.06
CA ARG A 98 2.58 -23.37 -19.40
C ARG A 98 3.87 -23.46 -20.19
N SER A 99 4.59 -24.58 -19.97
CA SER A 99 5.77 -24.88 -20.79
C SER A 99 5.35 -25.06 -22.26
N SER A 100 6.21 -24.59 -23.16
CA SER A 100 6.00 -24.74 -24.60
C SER A 100 6.35 -26.14 -25.12
N LYS A 101 6.80 -27.02 -24.26
CA LYS A 101 7.13 -28.39 -24.62
C LYS A 101 5.90 -29.26 -24.77
#